data_7403cf873ddbee75b888bf410c4ca64a
#
_entry.id   7403cf873ddbee75b888bf410c4ca64a
#
_cell.length_a   1.000
_cell.length_b   1.000
_cell.length_c   1.000
_cell.angle_alpha   90.00
_cell.angle_beta   90.00
_cell.angle_gamma   90.00
#
_symmetry.space_group_name_H-M   'P 1'
#
loop_
_entity.id
_entity.type
_entity.pdbx_description
1 polymer ?
#
loop_
_entity_poly.entity_id
_entity_poly.type
_entity_poly.pdbx_seq_one_letter_code
_entity_poly.pdbx_strand_id
1 'polypeptide(L)'
;NTPELREELQKEGAVFTTHCDTEVVLQAYLHWGAACTERFNGIFAFAVWEQQAQRLFLARDRIGVKPLFYAEIPGGLVFASEIKALLQHPAVPHTIDKHGIAQILLLGPGRSAGCGVFQTIKEVKRAHCGYATETGISLAPYWKLQAKPHTDNIEQTIEQVRELVKDAATRQMVSDVPIGTFLSGGLDSSLLSSLANQVLKKRGEVLHTFSVDYKDNDRYFQKSHFQPNSDPDYIRAMMDYLQCQHHWTVLDTPQLAAALIPAMQARDLPG
;
A
#
# COMPACT_ATOMS: atom_id res chain seq x y z
N ASN A 1 4.82 -13.38 -1.82
CA ASN A 1 5.29 -14.76 -2.11
C ASN A 1 6.81 -14.85 -2.35
N THR A 2 7.59 -14.01 -1.66
CA THR A 2 9.07 -13.98 -1.78
C THR A 2 9.74 -15.32 -1.47
N PRO A 3 9.37 -16.07 -0.41
CA PRO A 3 9.99 -17.37 -0.14
C PRO A 3 9.78 -18.38 -1.26
N GLU A 4 8.56 -18.49 -1.76
CA GLU A 4 8.20 -19.43 -2.83
C GLU A 4 8.96 -19.12 -4.13
N LEU A 5 9.07 -17.82 -4.49
CA LEU A 5 9.83 -17.39 -5.66
C LEU A 5 11.32 -17.66 -5.51
N ARG A 6 11.87 -17.48 -4.31
CA ARG A 6 13.28 -17.81 -4.02
C ARG A 6 13.55 -19.29 -4.24
N GLU A 7 12.69 -20.15 -3.72
CA GLU A 7 12.82 -21.60 -3.91
C GLU A 7 12.72 -22.02 -5.39
N GLU A 8 11.78 -21.41 -6.13
CA GLU A 8 11.61 -21.66 -7.56
C GLU A 8 12.86 -21.26 -8.33
N LEU A 9 13.36 -20.05 -8.12
CA LEU A 9 14.56 -19.53 -8.78
C LEU A 9 15.82 -20.33 -8.43
N GLN A 10 15.95 -20.80 -7.19
CA GLN A 10 17.06 -21.67 -6.78
C GLN A 10 17.04 -23.03 -7.50
N LYS A 11 15.85 -23.62 -7.70
CA LYS A 11 15.70 -24.84 -8.48
C LYS A 11 16.07 -24.65 -9.96
N GLU A 12 15.90 -23.43 -10.47
CA GLU A 12 16.27 -23.03 -11.84
C GLU A 12 17.73 -22.52 -11.94
N GLY A 13 18.50 -22.63 -10.85
CA GLY A 13 19.94 -22.36 -10.83
C GLY A 13 20.33 -20.96 -10.37
N ALA A 14 19.40 -20.14 -9.91
CA ALA A 14 19.73 -18.82 -9.36
C ALA A 14 20.48 -18.95 -8.02
N VAL A 15 21.54 -18.15 -7.88
CA VAL A 15 22.34 -18.08 -6.65
C VAL A 15 21.99 -16.81 -5.90
N PHE A 16 21.70 -16.94 -4.61
CA PHE A 16 21.38 -15.84 -3.72
C PHE A 16 22.51 -15.61 -2.73
N THR A 17 22.84 -14.36 -2.50
CA THR A 17 23.90 -13.93 -1.58
C THR A 17 23.35 -13.27 -0.31
N THR A 18 22.10 -12.84 -0.35
CA THR A 18 21.40 -12.18 0.78
C THR A 18 20.05 -12.85 1.06
N HIS A 19 19.42 -12.44 2.16
CA HIS A 19 18.02 -12.80 2.46
C HIS A 19 17.02 -11.72 2.03
N CYS A 20 17.48 -10.64 1.40
CA CYS A 20 16.66 -9.51 1.00
C CYS A 20 15.65 -9.90 -0.09
N ASP A 21 14.44 -9.35 0.00
CA ASP A 21 13.40 -9.47 -1.02
C ASP A 21 13.78 -8.77 -2.34
N THR A 22 14.54 -7.69 -2.27
CA THR A 22 15.06 -6.98 -3.45
C THR A 22 15.93 -7.88 -4.33
N GLU A 23 16.75 -8.76 -3.73
CA GLU A 23 17.52 -9.74 -4.51
C GLU A 23 16.61 -10.74 -5.21
N VAL A 24 15.51 -11.16 -4.59
CA VAL A 24 14.50 -12.03 -5.24
C VAL A 24 13.85 -11.33 -6.43
N VAL A 25 13.50 -10.05 -6.30
CA VAL A 25 12.97 -9.25 -7.41
C VAL A 25 13.99 -9.15 -8.54
N LEU A 26 15.26 -8.89 -8.24
CA LEU A 26 16.32 -8.79 -9.25
C LEU A 26 16.54 -10.14 -9.96
N GLN A 27 16.67 -11.23 -9.22
CA GLN A 27 16.84 -12.57 -9.80
C GLN A 27 15.62 -12.98 -10.66
N ALA A 28 14.42 -12.68 -10.21
CA ALA A 28 13.18 -12.89 -10.97
C ALA A 28 13.18 -12.09 -12.28
N TYR A 29 13.63 -10.83 -12.23
CA TYR A 29 13.75 -10.01 -13.44
C TYR A 29 14.82 -10.52 -14.40
N LEU A 30 15.98 -10.93 -13.89
CA LEU A 30 17.06 -11.51 -14.72
C LEU A 30 16.62 -12.80 -15.40
N HIS A 31 15.79 -13.61 -14.73
CA HIS A 31 15.33 -14.90 -15.24
C HIS A 31 14.12 -14.78 -16.19
N TRP A 32 13.09 -14.00 -15.82
CA TRP A 32 11.82 -13.92 -16.56
C TRP A 32 11.59 -12.58 -17.26
N GLY A 33 12.52 -11.61 -17.14
CA GLY A 33 12.32 -10.27 -17.67
C GLY A 33 11.07 -9.60 -17.11
N ALA A 34 10.36 -8.83 -17.92
CA ALA A 34 9.13 -8.15 -17.53
C ALA A 34 8.02 -9.09 -17.03
N ALA A 35 8.00 -10.36 -17.48
CA ALA A 35 7.01 -11.36 -17.07
C ALA A 35 7.12 -11.74 -15.57
N CYS A 36 8.21 -11.37 -14.89
CA CYS A 36 8.33 -11.56 -13.44
C CYS A 36 7.18 -10.91 -12.66
N THR A 37 6.63 -9.79 -13.15
CA THR A 37 5.52 -9.07 -12.52
C THR A 37 4.23 -9.90 -12.42
N GLU A 38 3.99 -10.80 -13.35
CA GLU A 38 2.82 -11.70 -13.35
C GLU A 38 2.91 -12.76 -12.24
N ARG A 39 4.14 -13.13 -11.85
CA ARG A 39 4.43 -14.14 -10.82
C ARG A 39 4.41 -13.57 -9.40
N PHE A 40 4.53 -12.25 -9.25
CA PHE A 40 4.55 -11.61 -7.96
C PHE A 40 3.15 -11.54 -7.33
N ASN A 41 3.03 -12.10 -6.14
CA ASN A 41 1.87 -11.92 -5.25
C ASN A 41 2.33 -11.15 -4.01
N GLY A 42 2.32 -9.82 -4.11
CA GLY A 42 2.86 -8.96 -3.08
C GLY A 42 2.58 -7.49 -3.34
N ILE A 43 3.14 -6.67 -2.48
CA ILE A 43 3.02 -5.21 -2.45
C ILE A 43 4.39 -4.66 -2.86
N PHE A 44 4.48 -4.02 -4.04
CA PHE A 44 5.76 -3.55 -4.57
C PHE A 44 5.63 -2.36 -5.51
N ALA A 45 6.71 -1.58 -5.53
CA ALA A 45 7.04 -0.65 -6.61
C ALA A 45 8.56 -0.71 -6.77
N PHE A 46 9.04 -0.97 -7.97
CA PHE A 46 10.47 -1.08 -8.20
C PHE A 46 10.88 -0.61 -9.59
N ALA A 47 12.16 -0.34 -9.73
CA ALA A 47 12.81 -0.02 -10.99
C ALA A 47 14.06 -0.87 -11.17
N VAL A 48 14.33 -1.31 -12.40
CA VAL A 48 15.55 -2.02 -12.78
C VAL A 48 16.22 -1.29 -13.94
N TRP A 49 17.47 -0.88 -13.74
CA TRP A 49 18.27 -0.29 -14.80
C TRP A 49 19.02 -1.37 -15.59
N GLU A 50 18.77 -1.44 -16.88
CA GLU A 50 19.47 -2.31 -17.81
C GLU A 50 20.62 -1.56 -18.48
N GLN A 51 21.83 -1.70 -17.96
CA GLN A 51 23.01 -0.97 -18.41
C GLN A 51 23.32 -1.19 -19.89
N GLN A 52 23.20 -2.42 -20.39
CA GLN A 52 23.51 -2.73 -21.79
C GLN A 52 22.47 -2.21 -22.76
N ALA A 53 21.20 -2.27 -22.37
CA ALA A 53 20.08 -1.82 -23.18
C ALA A 53 19.77 -0.31 -23.00
N GLN A 54 20.45 0.37 -22.05
CA GLN A 54 20.23 1.78 -21.70
C GLN A 54 18.75 2.11 -21.50
N ARG A 55 18.05 1.29 -20.72
CA ARG A 55 16.63 1.47 -20.43
C ARG A 55 16.31 1.16 -18.98
N LEU A 56 15.27 1.80 -18.47
CA LEU A 56 14.77 1.61 -17.11
C LEU A 56 13.45 0.86 -17.16
N PHE A 57 13.41 -0.33 -16.55
CA PHE A 57 12.16 -1.04 -16.30
C PHE A 57 11.49 -0.49 -15.04
N LEU A 58 10.20 -0.23 -15.09
CA LEU A 58 9.37 0.22 -13.97
C LEU A 58 8.20 -0.73 -13.78
N ALA A 59 7.87 -1.07 -12.53
CA ALA A 59 6.72 -1.92 -12.23
C ALA A 59 6.06 -1.50 -10.92
N ARG A 60 4.72 -1.60 -10.87
CA ARG A 60 3.91 -1.32 -9.69
C ARG A 60 2.90 -2.44 -9.44
N ASP A 61 2.64 -2.77 -8.18
CA ASP A 61 1.78 -3.88 -7.78
C ASP A 61 0.35 -3.80 -8.31
N ARG A 62 -0.38 -4.94 -8.27
CA ARG A 62 -1.71 -5.13 -8.87
C ARG A 62 -2.75 -4.15 -8.36
N ILE A 63 -2.70 -3.76 -7.09
CA ILE A 63 -3.67 -2.87 -6.43
C ILE A 63 -3.14 -1.44 -6.35
N GLY A 64 -1.79 -1.25 -6.51
CA GLY A 64 -1.13 0.04 -6.39
C GLY A 64 -0.95 0.48 -4.95
N VAL A 65 -0.69 -0.46 -4.05
CA VAL A 65 -0.46 -0.17 -2.61
C VAL A 65 0.80 0.66 -2.44
N LYS A 66 1.89 0.30 -3.15
CA LYS A 66 3.11 1.13 -3.15
C LYS A 66 2.98 2.23 -4.19
N PRO A 67 3.28 3.49 -3.80
CA PRO A 67 3.30 4.60 -4.74
C PRO A 67 4.52 4.53 -5.67
N LEU A 68 4.36 4.99 -6.91
CA LEU A 68 5.44 5.17 -7.86
C LEU A 68 5.09 6.30 -8.83
N PHE A 69 5.77 7.42 -8.69
CA PHE A 69 5.60 8.62 -9.51
C PHE A 69 6.80 8.82 -10.42
N TYR A 70 6.59 9.50 -11.54
CA TYR A 70 7.64 9.86 -12.45
C TYR A 70 7.36 11.20 -13.14
N ALA A 71 8.43 11.83 -13.62
CA ALA A 71 8.35 12.99 -14.50
C ALA A 71 9.38 12.84 -15.62
N GLU A 72 8.96 13.10 -16.84
CA GLU A 72 9.84 13.20 -17.99
C GLU A 72 10.50 14.59 -17.97
N ILE A 73 11.81 14.63 -18.07
CA ILE A 73 12.63 15.84 -18.05
C ILE A 73 13.53 15.88 -19.28
N PRO A 74 14.07 17.04 -19.67
CA PRO A 74 15.06 17.09 -20.74
C PRO A 74 16.23 16.12 -20.48
N GLY A 75 16.43 15.20 -21.42
CA GLY A 75 17.50 14.20 -21.33
C GLY A 75 17.25 12.98 -20.45
N GLY A 76 16.01 12.78 -19.94
CA GLY A 76 15.75 11.60 -19.13
C GLY A 76 14.42 11.56 -18.40
N LEU A 77 14.40 10.78 -17.33
CA LEU A 77 13.25 10.56 -16.47
C LEU A 77 13.71 10.55 -15.02
N VAL A 78 12.92 11.16 -14.14
CA VAL A 78 13.07 11.05 -12.70
C VAL A 78 11.88 10.28 -12.13
N PHE A 79 12.10 9.45 -11.11
CA PHE A 79 11.04 8.69 -10.47
C PHE A 79 11.25 8.62 -8.94
N ALA A 80 10.16 8.50 -8.19
CA ALA A 80 10.19 8.44 -6.73
C ALA A 80 8.89 7.83 -6.19
N SER A 81 8.91 7.42 -4.93
CA SER A 81 7.71 7.01 -4.20
C SER A 81 6.84 8.19 -3.75
N GLU A 82 7.40 9.39 -3.66
CA GLU A 82 6.72 10.60 -3.18
C GLU A 82 6.87 11.75 -4.18
N ILE A 83 5.80 12.54 -4.35
CA ILE A 83 5.77 13.69 -5.26
C ILE A 83 6.78 14.74 -4.83
N LYS A 84 6.88 15.02 -3.51
CA LYS A 84 7.84 16.01 -2.97
C LYS A 84 9.28 15.69 -3.36
N ALA A 85 9.64 14.43 -3.49
CA ALA A 85 10.98 14.05 -3.94
C ALA A 85 11.24 14.44 -5.38
N LEU A 86 10.26 14.28 -6.28
CA LEU A 86 10.34 14.71 -7.67
C LEU A 86 10.43 16.24 -7.78
N LEU A 87 9.69 16.96 -6.96
CA LEU A 87 9.69 18.43 -6.93
C LEU A 87 11.03 19.02 -6.46
N GLN A 88 11.93 18.25 -5.86
CA GLN A 88 13.30 18.72 -5.57
C GLN A 88 14.19 18.79 -6.82
N HIS A 89 13.81 18.12 -7.90
CA HIS A 89 14.60 18.17 -9.14
C HIS A 89 14.33 19.49 -9.89
N PRO A 90 15.37 20.28 -10.25
CA PRO A 90 15.19 21.63 -10.80
C PRO A 90 14.45 21.68 -12.14
N ALA A 91 14.43 20.59 -12.90
CA ALA A 91 13.71 20.51 -14.16
C ALA A 91 12.23 20.08 -14.00
N VAL A 92 11.76 19.78 -12.79
CA VAL A 92 10.36 19.44 -12.51
C VAL A 92 9.62 20.69 -12.03
N PRO A 93 8.68 21.24 -12.82
CA PRO A 93 7.95 22.43 -12.44
C PRO A 93 6.96 22.16 -11.32
N HIS A 94 6.82 23.12 -10.38
CA HIS A 94 5.86 23.06 -9.26
C HIS A 94 4.46 23.57 -9.66
N THR A 95 4.12 23.50 -10.92
CA THR A 95 2.86 24.03 -11.45
C THR A 95 1.76 22.99 -11.35
N ILE A 96 0.62 23.41 -10.80
CA ILE A 96 -0.64 22.64 -10.82
C ILE A 96 -1.55 23.33 -11.86
N ASP A 97 -2.02 22.56 -12.83
CA ASP A 97 -2.96 23.05 -13.83
C ASP A 97 -4.43 22.87 -13.39
N LYS A 98 -5.37 23.30 -14.23
CA LYS A 98 -6.80 23.17 -13.96
C LYS A 98 -7.24 21.72 -13.73
N HIS A 99 -6.58 20.74 -14.36
CA HIS A 99 -6.89 19.32 -14.17
C HIS A 99 -6.42 18.86 -12.79
N GLY A 100 -5.21 19.23 -12.38
CA GLY A 100 -4.68 18.94 -11.04
C GLY A 100 -5.54 19.57 -9.92
N ILE A 101 -5.98 20.83 -10.12
CA ILE A 101 -6.89 21.49 -9.18
C ILE A 101 -8.23 20.73 -9.10
N ALA A 102 -8.78 20.29 -10.22
CA ALA A 102 -10.02 19.52 -10.24
C ALA A 102 -9.86 18.17 -9.52
N GLN A 103 -8.71 17.48 -9.64
CA GLN A 103 -8.45 16.26 -8.87
C GLN A 103 -8.53 16.51 -7.35
N ILE A 104 -7.90 17.57 -6.87
CA ILE A 104 -7.91 17.89 -5.43
C ILE A 104 -9.32 18.26 -4.95
N LEU A 105 -10.04 19.12 -5.68
CA LEU A 105 -11.31 19.67 -5.23
C LEU A 105 -12.50 18.71 -5.39
N LEU A 106 -12.47 17.85 -6.43
CA LEU A 106 -13.62 16.98 -6.75
C LEU A 106 -13.46 15.55 -6.23
N LEU A 107 -12.23 15.04 -6.15
CA LEU A 107 -11.96 13.67 -5.70
C LEU A 107 -11.42 13.61 -4.27
N GLY A 108 -11.06 14.75 -3.69
CA GLY A 108 -10.50 14.82 -2.34
C GLY A 108 -9.18 14.06 -2.22
N PRO A 109 -9.05 13.13 -1.25
CA PRO A 109 -7.80 12.40 -1.04
C PRO A 109 -7.50 11.36 -2.13
N GLY A 110 -8.50 11.03 -2.97
CA GLY A 110 -8.34 10.16 -4.12
C GLY A 110 -7.81 10.90 -5.36
N ARG A 111 -7.35 10.12 -6.34
CA ARG A 111 -6.89 10.64 -7.64
C ARG A 111 -7.29 9.71 -8.76
N SER A 112 -7.46 10.24 -9.94
CA SER A 112 -7.59 9.44 -11.15
C SER A 112 -6.30 8.65 -11.39
N ALA A 113 -6.43 7.40 -11.82
CA ALA A 113 -5.28 6.54 -12.06
C ALA A 113 -4.30 7.15 -13.07
N GLY A 114 -3.04 7.29 -12.67
CA GLY A 114 -1.97 7.88 -13.48
C GLY A 114 -1.78 9.38 -13.28
N CYS A 115 -2.60 10.04 -12.45
CA CYS A 115 -2.49 11.47 -12.18
C CYS A 115 -1.58 11.75 -10.98
N GLY A 116 -0.56 12.60 -11.17
CA GLY A 116 0.32 13.09 -10.12
C GLY A 116 -0.05 14.48 -9.61
N VAL A 117 -1.18 15.06 -10.05
CA VAL A 117 -1.70 16.40 -9.70
C VAL A 117 -0.86 17.53 -10.29
N PHE A 118 0.45 17.52 -10.14
CA PHE A 118 1.35 18.48 -10.77
C PHE A 118 1.45 18.20 -12.28
N GLN A 119 1.55 19.26 -13.08
CA GLN A 119 1.43 19.25 -14.54
C GLN A 119 2.30 18.19 -15.23
N THR A 120 3.54 18.00 -14.78
CA THR A 120 4.50 17.06 -15.40
C THR A 120 4.63 15.75 -14.64
N ILE A 121 4.06 15.65 -13.45
CA ILE A 121 4.18 14.45 -12.62
C ILE A 121 3.05 13.49 -12.97
N LYS A 122 3.43 12.26 -13.27
CA LYS A 122 2.52 11.15 -13.54
C LYS A 122 2.72 10.04 -12.51
N GLU A 123 1.68 9.29 -12.25
CA GLU A 123 1.75 8.09 -11.42
C GLU A 123 1.80 6.86 -12.32
N VAL A 124 2.68 5.90 -12.03
CA VAL A 124 2.61 4.59 -12.67
C VAL A 124 1.29 3.94 -12.24
N LYS A 125 0.43 3.62 -13.20
CA LYS A 125 -0.88 3.02 -12.88
C LYS A 125 -0.69 1.68 -12.19
N ARG A 126 -1.63 1.34 -11.29
CA ARG A 126 -1.67 0.01 -10.67
C ARG A 126 -1.65 -1.10 -11.72
N ALA A 127 -1.00 -2.21 -11.41
CA ALA A 127 -0.84 -3.36 -12.30
C ALA A 127 -0.19 -3.03 -13.66
N HIS A 128 0.65 -2.00 -13.74
CA HIS A 128 1.39 -1.65 -14.96
C HIS A 128 2.88 -1.85 -14.75
N CYS A 129 3.53 -2.25 -15.82
CA CYS A 129 4.97 -2.26 -15.95
C CYS A 129 5.38 -1.85 -17.36
N GLY A 130 6.65 -1.55 -17.57
CA GLY A 130 7.18 -1.22 -18.87
C GLY A 130 8.52 -0.49 -18.79
N TYR A 131 8.91 0.13 -19.88
CA TYR A 131 10.25 0.68 -20.05
C TYR A 131 10.22 2.18 -20.30
N ALA A 132 11.17 2.87 -19.69
CA ALA A 132 11.60 4.20 -20.08
C ALA A 132 12.92 4.10 -20.81
N THR A 133 13.03 4.83 -21.92
CA THR A 133 14.21 4.95 -22.81
C THR A 133 14.45 6.41 -23.12
N GLU A 134 15.48 6.72 -23.90
CA GLU A 134 15.71 8.09 -24.39
C GLU A 134 14.54 8.65 -25.20
N THR A 135 13.73 7.78 -25.83
CA THR A 135 12.59 8.18 -26.66
C THR A 135 11.29 8.36 -25.87
N GLY A 136 11.30 8.11 -24.57
CA GLY A 136 10.14 8.25 -23.69
C GLY A 136 9.79 6.98 -22.90
N ILE A 137 8.62 7.00 -22.27
CA ILE A 137 8.15 5.90 -21.41
C ILE A 137 6.94 5.20 -22.03
N SER A 138 6.98 3.85 -22.01
CA SER A 138 5.87 2.99 -22.45
C SER A 138 5.52 2.01 -21.34
N LEU A 139 4.31 2.13 -20.80
CA LEU A 139 3.78 1.28 -19.72
C LEU A 139 2.52 0.56 -20.17
N ALA A 140 2.41 -0.73 -19.87
CA ALA A 140 1.26 -1.56 -20.21
C ALA A 140 0.76 -2.33 -18.96
N PRO A 141 -0.53 -2.67 -18.90
CA PRO A 141 -1.04 -3.50 -17.82
C PRO A 141 -0.53 -4.93 -17.95
N TYR A 142 0.10 -5.47 -16.91
CA TYR A 142 0.45 -6.89 -16.80
C TYR A 142 -0.65 -7.72 -16.12
N TRP A 143 -1.60 -7.05 -15.45
CA TRP A 143 -2.73 -7.71 -14.80
C TRP A 143 -3.99 -6.83 -14.87
N LYS A 144 -5.15 -7.47 -14.99
CA LYS A 144 -6.47 -6.81 -14.95
C LYS A 144 -7.44 -7.64 -14.12
N LEU A 145 -8.24 -6.97 -13.30
CA LEU A 145 -9.36 -7.61 -12.62
C LEU A 145 -10.39 -8.05 -13.66
N GLN A 146 -10.80 -9.32 -13.58
CA GLN A 146 -11.79 -9.90 -14.49
C GLN A 146 -13.01 -10.32 -13.70
N ALA A 147 -14.19 -9.88 -14.12
CA ALA A 147 -15.44 -10.42 -13.65
C ALA A 147 -15.68 -11.81 -14.29
N LYS A 148 -16.03 -12.76 -13.46
CA LYS A 148 -16.36 -14.15 -13.91
C LYS A 148 -17.71 -14.53 -13.35
N PRO A 149 -18.47 -15.44 -14.01
CA PRO A 149 -19.66 -16.01 -13.41
C PRO A 149 -19.34 -16.66 -12.07
N HIS A 150 -20.18 -16.41 -11.06
CA HIS A 150 -20.08 -17.04 -9.76
C HIS A 150 -21.02 -18.24 -9.73
N THR A 151 -20.47 -19.44 -9.56
CA THR A 151 -21.20 -20.70 -9.65
C THR A 151 -21.35 -21.42 -8.30
N ASP A 152 -20.65 -20.93 -7.26
CA ASP A 152 -20.67 -21.53 -5.95
C ASP A 152 -21.96 -21.17 -5.20
N ASN A 153 -22.41 -22.08 -4.34
CA ASN A 153 -23.48 -21.79 -3.42
C ASN A 153 -22.99 -20.90 -2.25
N ILE A 154 -23.90 -20.44 -1.39
CA ILE A 154 -23.58 -19.49 -0.34
C ILE A 154 -22.59 -20.05 0.70
N GLU A 155 -22.69 -21.33 1.03
CA GLU A 155 -21.82 -22.00 2.00
C GLU A 155 -20.38 -22.09 1.46
N GLN A 156 -20.25 -22.50 0.20
CA GLN A 156 -18.96 -22.56 -0.51
C GLN A 156 -18.33 -21.15 -0.61
N THR A 157 -19.14 -20.16 -0.93
CA THR A 157 -18.70 -18.78 -1.04
C THR A 157 -18.16 -18.25 0.30
N ILE A 158 -18.90 -18.50 1.40
CA ILE A 158 -18.48 -18.09 2.74
C ILE A 158 -17.14 -18.75 3.12
N GLU A 159 -16.99 -20.05 2.84
CA GLU A 159 -15.75 -20.75 3.17
C GLU A 159 -14.57 -20.26 2.34
N GLN A 160 -14.75 -20.07 1.02
CA GLN A 160 -13.70 -19.53 0.16
C GLN A 160 -13.28 -18.11 0.57
N VAL A 161 -14.24 -17.21 0.86
CA VAL A 161 -13.94 -15.86 1.32
C VAL A 161 -13.19 -15.91 2.65
N ARG A 162 -13.61 -16.78 3.59
CA ARG A 162 -12.91 -16.97 4.87
C ARG A 162 -11.45 -17.35 4.68
N GLU A 163 -11.20 -18.38 3.89
CA GLU A 163 -9.84 -18.85 3.64
C GLU A 163 -8.98 -17.81 2.88
N LEU A 164 -9.55 -17.10 1.90
CA LEU A 164 -8.83 -16.03 1.18
C LEU A 164 -8.47 -14.86 2.09
N VAL A 165 -9.38 -14.40 2.94
CA VAL A 165 -9.12 -13.32 3.90
C VAL A 165 -8.06 -13.73 4.91
N LYS A 166 -8.16 -14.95 5.44
CA LYS A 166 -7.19 -15.51 6.40
C LYS A 166 -5.80 -15.67 5.77
N ASP A 167 -5.72 -16.22 4.56
CA ASP A 167 -4.45 -16.35 3.82
C ASP A 167 -3.83 -14.98 3.54
N ALA A 168 -4.62 -14.03 3.02
CA ALA A 168 -4.15 -12.67 2.71
C ALA A 168 -3.61 -11.96 3.97
N ALA A 169 -4.32 -12.03 5.09
CA ALA A 169 -3.87 -11.43 6.34
C ALA A 169 -2.59 -12.12 6.87
N THR A 170 -2.54 -13.45 6.85
CA THR A 170 -1.40 -14.23 7.36
C THR A 170 -0.13 -13.98 6.54
N ARG A 171 -0.23 -13.92 5.22
CA ARG A 171 0.91 -13.64 4.32
C ARG A 171 1.51 -12.26 4.57
N GLN A 172 0.72 -11.31 5.03
CA GLN A 172 1.20 -9.95 5.36
C GLN A 172 1.81 -9.83 6.76
N MET A 173 1.81 -10.91 7.56
CA MET A 173 2.45 -10.97 8.89
C MET A 173 3.95 -11.31 8.82
N VAL A 174 4.58 -11.15 7.67
CA VAL A 174 6.04 -11.27 7.50
C VAL A 174 6.68 -9.91 7.75
N SER A 175 7.54 -9.81 8.78
CA SER A 175 8.21 -8.56 9.14
C SER A 175 9.45 -8.86 9.96
N ASP A 176 10.51 -8.05 9.78
CA ASP A 176 11.74 -8.08 10.57
C ASP A 176 11.64 -7.20 11.83
N VAL A 177 10.49 -6.52 12.02
CA VAL A 177 10.20 -5.65 13.17
C VAL A 177 8.86 -6.05 13.80
N PRO A 178 8.61 -5.67 15.08
CA PRO A 178 7.32 -5.94 15.72
C PRO A 178 6.13 -5.40 14.91
N ILE A 179 5.09 -6.21 14.80
CA ILE A 179 3.85 -5.87 14.10
C ILE A 179 2.80 -5.43 15.10
N GLY A 180 2.12 -4.32 14.78
CA GLY A 180 0.92 -3.88 15.48
C GLY A 180 -0.23 -3.65 14.53
N THR A 181 -1.45 -3.55 15.08
CA THR A 181 -2.65 -3.28 14.29
C THR A 181 -3.38 -2.04 14.79
N PHE A 182 -3.97 -1.28 13.87
CA PHE A 182 -4.96 -0.28 14.26
C PHE A 182 -6.28 -0.96 14.62
N LEU A 183 -6.86 -0.60 15.76
CA LEU A 183 -8.12 -1.13 16.25
C LEU A 183 -9.13 0.00 16.43
N SER A 184 -10.12 0.06 15.54
CA SER A 184 -11.16 1.10 15.54
C SER A 184 -12.48 0.64 16.15
N GLY A 185 -12.57 -0.61 16.61
CA GLY A 185 -13.83 -1.22 17.06
C GLY A 185 -14.76 -1.65 15.92
N GLY A 186 -14.46 -1.30 14.67
CA GLY A 186 -15.17 -1.75 13.49
C GLY A 186 -14.88 -3.21 13.13
N LEU A 187 -15.72 -3.79 12.27
CA LEU A 187 -15.64 -5.21 11.89
C LEU A 187 -14.29 -5.57 11.26
N ASP A 188 -13.82 -4.75 10.30
CA ASP A 188 -12.59 -5.05 9.53
C ASP A 188 -11.34 -5.02 10.43
N SER A 189 -11.19 -3.97 11.24
CA SER A 189 -10.06 -3.84 12.17
C SER A 189 -10.06 -4.94 13.24
N SER A 190 -11.24 -5.32 13.72
CA SER A 190 -11.41 -6.42 14.69
C SER A 190 -11.04 -7.76 14.08
N LEU A 191 -11.48 -8.04 12.86
CA LEU A 191 -11.14 -9.27 12.13
C LEU A 191 -9.62 -9.36 11.88
N LEU A 192 -9.02 -8.31 11.33
CA LEU A 192 -7.57 -8.31 11.05
C LEU A 192 -6.74 -8.42 12.33
N SER A 193 -7.13 -7.71 13.40
CA SER A 193 -6.46 -7.84 14.70
C SER A 193 -6.59 -9.23 15.30
N SER A 194 -7.75 -9.90 15.12
CA SER A 194 -7.96 -11.27 15.58
C SER A 194 -7.07 -12.27 14.83
N LEU A 195 -6.96 -12.13 13.51
CA LEU A 195 -6.08 -12.97 12.69
C LEU A 195 -4.60 -12.74 13.04
N ALA A 196 -4.19 -11.49 13.19
CA ALA A 196 -2.84 -11.14 13.60
C ALA A 196 -2.50 -11.72 14.98
N ASN A 197 -3.42 -11.62 15.96
CA ASN A 197 -3.25 -12.17 17.29
C ASN A 197 -3.07 -13.70 17.27
N GLN A 198 -3.83 -14.41 16.42
CA GLN A 198 -3.67 -15.85 16.26
C GLN A 198 -2.28 -16.25 15.75
N VAL A 199 -1.73 -15.48 14.80
CA VAL A 199 -0.39 -15.71 14.25
C VAL A 199 0.68 -15.42 15.30
N LEU A 200 0.60 -14.27 15.99
CA LEU A 200 1.58 -13.85 17.00
C LEU A 200 1.57 -14.79 18.22
N LYS A 201 0.41 -15.20 18.70
CA LYS A 201 0.30 -16.18 19.80
C LYS A 201 1.00 -17.50 19.49
N LYS A 202 0.96 -17.99 18.24
CA LYS A 202 1.71 -19.19 17.83
C LYS A 202 3.23 -19.00 17.87
N ARG A 203 3.69 -17.76 17.78
CA ARG A 203 5.11 -17.39 17.91
C ARG A 203 5.52 -17.05 19.34
N GLY A 204 4.59 -17.09 20.31
CA GLY A 204 4.82 -16.66 21.68
C GLY A 204 4.89 -15.13 21.84
N GLU A 205 4.38 -14.39 20.87
CA GLU A 205 4.42 -12.93 20.84
C GLU A 205 3.06 -12.33 21.26
N VAL A 206 3.09 -11.11 21.79
CA VAL A 206 1.90 -10.35 22.19
C VAL A 206 1.54 -9.35 21.10
N LEU A 207 0.27 -9.29 20.70
CA LEU A 207 -0.22 -8.29 19.77
C LEU A 207 -0.26 -6.90 20.41
N HIS A 208 0.32 -5.91 19.75
CA HIS A 208 0.14 -4.50 20.06
C HIS A 208 -0.97 -3.92 19.18
N THR A 209 -1.95 -3.26 19.81
CA THR A 209 -3.02 -2.57 19.09
C THR A 209 -3.02 -1.08 19.40
N PHE A 210 -3.42 -0.26 18.42
CA PHE A 210 -3.38 1.19 18.51
C PHE A 210 -4.74 1.79 18.14
N SER A 211 -5.21 2.76 18.94
CA SER A 211 -6.43 3.51 18.65
C SER A 211 -6.23 4.99 18.89
N VAL A 212 -6.96 5.80 18.14
CA VAL A 212 -7.04 7.25 18.33
C VAL A 212 -8.41 7.58 18.93
N ASP A 213 -8.42 8.43 19.92
CA ASP A 213 -9.63 9.03 20.50
C ASP A 213 -9.44 10.54 20.60
N TYR A 214 -10.53 11.26 20.81
CA TYR A 214 -10.54 12.70 20.91
C TYR A 214 -10.91 13.11 22.32
N LYS A 215 -10.26 14.16 22.82
CA LYS A 215 -10.52 14.70 24.13
C LYS A 215 -11.99 15.11 24.28
N ASP A 216 -12.62 14.67 25.37
CA ASP A 216 -14.04 14.89 25.66
C ASP A 216 -15.00 14.32 24.60
N ASN A 217 -14.59 13.29 23.84
CA ASN A 217 -15.39 12.66 22.79
C ASN A 217 -16.72 12.11 23.36
N ASP A 218 -16.68 11.52 24.54
CA ASP A 218 -17.88 11.01 25.26
C ASP A 218 -18.92 12.11 25.51
N ARG A 219 -18.48 13.34 25.75
CA ARG A 219 -19.34 14.51 25.99
C ARG A 219 -19.94 15.11 24.70
N TYR A 220 -19.16 15.11 23.61
CA TYR A 220 -19.52 15.79 22.38
C TYR A 220 -19.99 14.85 21.26
N PHE A 221 -19.83 13.55 21.42
CA PHE A 221 -20.26 12.56 20.45
C PHE A 221 -21.77 12.64 20.19
N GLN A 222 -22.15 12.83 18.93
CA GLN A 222 -23.54 12.75 18.49
C GLN A 222 -23.71 11.56 17.56
N LYS A 223 -24.63 10.68 17.92
CA LYS A 223 -24.98 9.54 17.09
C LYS A 223 -25.49 10.01 15.73
N SER A 224 -24.99 9.40 14.67
CA SER A 224 -25.45 9.65 13.30
C SER A 224 -25.85 8.33 12.64
N HIS A 225 -26.45 8.41 11.46
CA HIS A 225 -26.79 7.22 10.68
C HIS A 225 -25.51 6.41 10.29
N PHE A 226 -24.40 7.09 10.06
CA PHE A 226 -23.11 6.45 9.71
C PHE A 226 -22.29 6.01 10.92
N GLN A 227 -22.52 6.60 12.09
CA GLN A 227 -21.83 6.29 13.33
C GLN A 227 -22.85 6.23 14.48
N PRO A 228 -23.59 5.11 14.58
CA PRO A 228 -24.68 4.97 15.56
C PRO A 228 -24.19 4.77 16.99
N ASN A 229 -22.94 4.34 17.17
CA ASN A 229 -22.35 4.04 18.47
C ASN A 229 -20.94 4.65 18.58
N SER A 230 -20.50 4.85 19.81
CA SER A 230 -19.13 5.26 20.13
C SER A 230 -18.18 4.07 19.97
N ASP A 231 -17.03 4.30 19.32
CA ASP A 231 -16.03 3.25 19.06
C ASP A 231 -15.33 2.70 20.34
N PRO A 232 -15.06 3.49 21.40
CA PRO A 232 -14.34 3.03 22.59
C PRO A 232 -14.90 1.79 23.26
N ASP A 233 -16.21 1.59 23.27
CA ASP A 233 -16.81 0.42 23.91
C ASP A 233 -16.50 -0.89 23.14
N TYR A 234 -16.55 -0.83 21.82
CA TYR A 234 -16.17 -1.95 20.96
C TYR A 234 -14.66 -2.22 21.00
N ILE A 235 -13.85 -1.18 21.10
CA ILE A 235 -12.40 -1.31 21.26
C ILE A 235 -12.09 -2.03 22.57
N ARG A 236 -12.71 -1.64 23.70
CA ARG A 236 -12.51 -2.30 25.00
C ARG A 236 -12.92 -3.79 24.94
N ALA A 237 -14.08 -4.09 24.36
CA ALA A 237 -14.52 -5.47 24.20
C ALA A 237 -13.52 -6.30 23.38
N MET A 238 -12.94 -5.72 22.33
CA MET A 238 -11.93 -6.39 21.54
C MET A 238 -10.60 -6.54 22.28
N MET A 239 -10.18 -5.55 23.07
CA MET A 239 -8.98 -5.65 23.93
C MET A 239 -9.10 -6.83 24.89
N ASP A 240 -10.26 -6.95 25.55
CA ASP A 240 -10.55 -8.05 26.49
C ASP A 240 -10.57 -9.41 25.78
N TYR A 241 -11.13 -9.49 24.57
CA TYR A 241 -11.15 -10.72 23.78
C TYR A 241 -9.76 -11.12 23.29
N LEU A 242 -9.00 -10.16 22.78
CA LEU A 242 -7.68 -10.41 22.20
C LEU A 242 -6.59 -10.63 23.24
N GLN A 243 -6.76 -10.11 24.46
CA GLN A 243 -5.71 -10.08 25.50
C GLN A 243 -4.43 -9.44 24.96
N CYS A 244 -4.57 -8.33 24.27
CA CYS A 244 -3.50 -7.59 23.60
C CYS A 244 -2.95 -6.45 24.46
N GLN A 245 -1.79 -5.94 24.09
CA GLN A 245 -1.27 -4.69 24.65
C GLN A 245 -1.80 -3.52 23.82
N HIS A 246 -2.71 -2.74 24.39
CA HIS A 246 -3.37 -1.63 23.72
C HIS A 246 -2.74 -0.28 24.01
N HIS A 247 -2.65 0.57 22.97
CA HIS A 247 -2.09 1.93 23.07
C HIS A 247 -3.13 2.94 22.58
N TRP A 248 -3.53 3.83 23.50
CA TRP A 248 -4.41 4.94 23.19
C TRP A 248 -3.61 6.20 22.86
N THR A 249 -4.00 6.88 21.78
CA THR A 249 -3.58 8.24 21.47
C THR A 249 -4.80 9.15 21.55
N VAL A 250 -4.81 10.05 22.54
CA VAL A 250 -5.91 11.00 22.71
C VAL A 250 -5.46 12.36 22.18
N LEU A 251 -6.21 12.90 21.22
CA LEU A 251 -5.91 14.15 20.55
C LEU A 251 -6.92 15.23 20.95
N ASP A 252 -6.44 16.46 21.12
CA ASP A 252 -7.30 17.63 21.28
C ASP A 252 -7.39 18.47 19.98
N THR A 253 -8.35 19.40 19.93
CA THR A 253 -8.56 20.27 18.76
C THR A 253 -7.33 21.11 18.39
N PRO A 254 -6.58 21.71 19.32
CA PRO A 254 -5.33 22.39 18.99
C PRO A 254 -4.29 21.51 18.33
N GLN A 255 -4.10 20.28 18.82
CA GLN A 255 -3.18 19.30 18.22
C GLN A 255 -3.59 18.92 16.80
N LEU A 256 -4.89 18.69 16.57
CA LEU A 256 -5.43 18.42 15.22
C LEU A 256 -5.20 19.60 14.27
N ALA A 257 -5.50 20.82 14.71
CA ALA A 257 -5.27 22.01 13.91
C ALA A 257 -3.77 22.20 13.57
N ALA A 258 -2.89 21.99 14.54
CA ALA A 258 -1.44 22.09 14.33
C ALA A 258 -0.91 21.00 13.39
N ALA A 259 -1.56 19.83 13.33
CA ALA A 259 -1.14 18.71 12.48
C ALA A 259 -1.55 18.87 11.01
N LEU A 260 -2.45 19.78 10.63
CA LEU A 260 -2.97 19.91 9.26
C LEU A 260 -1.86 20.14 8.23
N ILE A 261 -0.99 21.13 8.46
CA ILE A 261 0.10 21.44 7.52
C ILE A 261 1.17 20.33 7.49
N PRO A 262 1.68 19.83 8.64
CA PRO A 262 2.59 18.68 8.65
C PRO A 262 2.01 17.42 7.97
N ALA A 263 0.73 17.13 8.17
CA ALA A 263 0.07 15.99 7.52
C ALA A 263 0.00 16.17 6.00
N MET A 264 -0.34 17.36 5.51
CA MET A 264 -0.32 17.68 4.08
C MET A 264 1.07 17.54 3.49
N GLN A 265 2.10 18.05 4.16
CA GLN A 265 3.51 17.93 3.73
C GLN A 265 3.97 16.48 3.73
N ALA A 266 3.57 15.68 4.71
CA ALA A 266 3.89 14.26 4.77
C ALA A 266 3.25 13.45 3.62
N ARG A 267 2.04 13.84 3.18
CA ARG A 267 1.26 13.15 2.14
C ARG A 267 1.43 13.74 0.74
N ASP A 268 2.20 14.82 0.60
CA ASP A 268 2.42 15.61 -0.64
C ASP A 268 1.21 16.41 -1.10
N LEU A 269 -0.01 16.08 -0.68
CA LEU A 269 -1.26 16.67 -1.14
C LEU A 269 -2.24 16.81 0.04
N PRO A 270 -3.20 17.75 -0.05
CA PRO A 270 -4.33 17.82 0.88
C PRO A 270 -5.10 16.49 0.89
N GLY A 271 -5.53 16.06 2.09
CA GLY A 271 -6.27 14.82 2.30
C GLY A 271 -7.64 15.04 2.92
#